data_8e7266db0d339fd665fa962a005810ad
#
_entry.id   8e7266db0d339fd665fa962a005810ad
#
_cell.length_a   1.000
_cell.length_b   1.000
_cell.length_c   1.000
_cell.angle_alpha   90.00
_cell.angle_beta   90.00
_cell.angle_gamma   90.00
#
_symmetry.space_group_name_H-M   'P 1'
#
loop_
_entity.id
_entity.type
_entity.pdbx_description
1 polymer ?
#
loop_
_entity_poly.entity_id
_entity_poly.type
_entity_poly.pdbx_seq_one_letter_code
_entity_poly.pdbx_strand_id
1 'polypeptide(L)'
;MIDPQRTTSQSLTHVRKRPGKGRELRTRTMVTNGRRLTDMVSTVADLSISYELRLAVPAVDVALQCGVTEQEIRDELERRGAVHGRHRAQVALDLADAASESPGESVARVALDEVGAPRPVLQQVFRDAAGFIGRVDFWFPEHGVVLEFDGRSKYVDPVLRAAGRSAADVVVDEKRREDRLRRHPEVRGVGRFGWAEANDAEALRAVLHAVGLPTSIRAFHHLR
;
A
#
# COMPACT_ATOMS: atom_id res chain seq x y z
N MET A 1 17.50 -13.14 6.94
CA MET A 1 18.45 -14.16 7.48
C MET A 1 19.58 -13.45 8.19
N ILE A 2 19.96 -13.89 9.39
CA ILE A 2 21.04 -13.31 10.18
C ILE A 2 22.22 -14.24 10.12
N ASP A 3 23.39 -13.71 9.75
CA ASP A 3 24.65 -14.45 9.71
C ASP A 3 25.53 -13.98 10.87
N PRO A 4 25.72 -14.82 11.92
CA PRO A 4 26.47 -14.42 13.12
C PRO A 4 27.97 -14.23 12.87
N GLN A 5 28.50 -14.66 11.75
CA GLN A 5 29.93 -14.55 11.42
C GLN A 5 30.27 -13.33 10.56
N ARG A 6 29.29 -12.58 10.07
CA ARG A 6 29.51 -11.42 9.20
C ARG A 6 29.55 -10.11 9.95
N THR A 7 30.45 -9.26 9.54
CA THR A 7 30.60 -7.89 10.03
C THR A 7 29.96 -6.84 9.13
N THR A 8 29.57 -7.18 7.89
CA THR A 8 28.97 -6.28 6.90
C THR A 8 27.68 -6.83 6.30
N SER A 9 26.76 -5.96 5.94
CA SER A 9 25.55 -6.33 5.20
C SER A 9 25.89 -6.71 3.78
N GLN A 10 25.37 -7.87 3.30
CA GLN A 10 25.40 -8.22 1.89
C GLN A 10 23.97 -8.52 1.42
N SER A 11 23.62 -8.02 0.22
CA SER A 11 22.40 -8.37 -0.48
C SER A 11 22.73 -9.49 -1.48
N LEU A 12 22.03 -10.60 -1.36
CA LEU A 12 21.87 -11.57 -2.44
C LEU A 12 20.51 -11.31 -3.05
N THR A 13 20.32 -11.61 -4.32
CA THR A 13 19.21 -11.21 -5.21
C THR A 13 17.80 -11.19 -4.58
N HIS A 14 17.56 -11.93 -3.49
CA HIS A 14 16.29 -11.95 -2.74
C HIS A 14 16.46 -12.14 -1.22
N VAL A 15 17.69 -12.08 -0.69
CA VAL A 15 17.95 -12.30 0.72
C VAL A 15 18.97 -11.30 1.24
N ARG A 16 18.54 -10.44 2.16
CA ARG A 16 19.45 -9.50 2.83
C ARG A 16 20.08 -10.20 4.04
N LYS A 17 21.38 -10.37 4.03
CA LYS A 17 22.15 -10.86 5.19
C LYS A 17 22.61 -9.67 6.03
N ARG A 18 22.36 -9.72 7.33
CA ARG A 18 22.79 -8.69 8.26
C ARG A 18 24.05 -9.09 9.02
N PRO A 19 24.90 -8.14 9.39
CA PRO A 19 26.04 -8.42 10.28
C PRO A 19 25.54 -8.86 11.66
N GLY A 20 26.11 -9.94 12.18
CA GLY A 20 25.78 -10.52 13.49
C GLY A 20 26.77 -10.23 14.60
N LYS A 21 27.97 -9.66 14.29
CA LYS A 21 28.99 -9.36 15.30
C LYS A 21 28.84 -7.97 15.89
N GLY A 22 28.90 -7.85 17.22
CA GLY A 22 29.07 -6.56 17.95
C GLY A 22 27.75 -5.81 18.24
N ARG A 23 26.62 -6.27 17.76
CA ARG A 23 25.31 -5.84 18.23
C ARG A 23 24.65 -7.03 18.89
N GLU A 24 24.38 -6.97 20.17
CA GLU A 24 23.37 -7.85 20.75
C GLU A 24 22.18 -7.84 19.80
N LEU A 25 21.75 -9.04 19.41
CA LEU A 25 20.60 -9.19 18.51
C LEU A 25 19.37 -8.61 19.23
N ARG A 26 19.20 -7.30 19.13
CA ARG A 26 17.97 -6.62 19.56
C ARG A 26 16.78 -6.98 18.66
N THR A 27 17.02 -7.80 17.66
CA THR A 27 16.05 -8.24 16.68
C THR A 27 15.39 -9.52 17.15
N ARG A 28 14.07 -9.54 17.23
CA ARG A 28 13.29 -10.75 17.52
C ARG A 28 13.53 -11.77 16.42
N THR A 29 13.83 -13.00 16.79
CA THR A 29 14.14 -14.08 15.84
C THR A 29 13.36 -15.34 16.17
N MET A 30 13.03 -16.08 15.12
CA MET A 30 12.45 -17.42 15.18
C MET A 30 13.38 -18.42 14.53
N VAL A 31 13.28 -19.69 14.90
CA VAL A 31 14.04 -20.78 14.27
C VAL A 31 13.08 -21.59 13.43
N THR A 32 13.36 -21.70 12.14
CA THR A 32 12.58 -22.49 11.19
C THR A 32 13.54 -23.33 10.36
N ASN A 33 13.34 -24.66 10.34
CA ASN A 33 14.19 -25.61 9.62
C ASN A 33 15.69 -25.44 9.96
N GLY A 34 16.03 -25.25 11.25
CA GLY A 34 17.39 -25.05 11.74
C GLY A 34 18.03 -23.71 11.36
N ARG A 35 17.29 -22.80 10.73
CA ARG A 35 17.75 -21.46 10.35
C ARG A 35 17.15 -20.41 11.25
N ARG A 36 17.96 -19.44 11.65
CA ARG A 36 17.52 -18.29 12.42
C ARG A 36 17.01 -17.20 11.44
N LEU A 37 15.74 -16.84 11.57
CA LEU A 37 15.07 -15.80 10.77
C LEU A 37 14.59 -14.69 11.68
N THR A 38 14.45 -13.48 11.16
CA THR A 38 13.71 -12.41 11.85
C THR A 38 12.23 -12.78 11.89
N ASP A 39 11.55 -12.45 12.99
CA ASP A 39 10.08 -12.51 13.01
C ASP A 39 9.47 -11.42 12.10
N MET A 40 8.17 -11.45 11.94
CA MET A 40 7.47 -10.52 11.04
C MET A 40 7.65 -9.06 11.51
N VAL A 41 7.49 -8.77 12.78
CA VAL A 41 7.64 -7.44 13.37
C VAL A 41 9.03 -6.86 13.08
N SER A 42 10.08 -7.65 13.36
CA SER A 42 11.45 -7.24 13.10
C SER A 42 11.74 -7.09 11.61
N THR A 43 11.18 -7.98 10.77
CA THR A 43 11.35 -7.91 9.31
C THR A 43 10.75 -6.63 8.75
N VAL A 44 9.51 -6.31 9.14
CA VAL A 44 8.81 -5.11 8.67
C VAL A 44 9.48 -3.83 9.18
N ALA A 45 9.91 -3.80 10.45
CA ALA A 45 10.69 -2.68 10.97
C ALA A 45 11.99 -2.48 10.18
N ASP A 46 12.65 -3.57 9.77
CA ASP A 46 13.84 -3.52 8.94
C ASP A 46 13.58 -2.95 7.54
N LEU A 47 12.49 -3.39 6.91
CA LEU A 47 12.08 -2.91 5.60
C LEU A 47 11.74 -1.42 5.67
N SER A 48 10.96 -1.01 6.67
CA SER A 48 10.53 0.38 6.86
C SER A 48 11.71 1.35 7.11
N ILE A 49 12.75 0.91 7.82
CA ILE A 49 13.97 1.70 8.02
C ILE A 49 14.82 1.78 6.75
N SER A 50 14.87 0.70 5.97
CA SER A 50 15.91 0.49 4.95
C SER A 50 15.48 0.80 3.53
N TYR A 51 14.19 0.81 3.26
CA TYR A 51 13.63 0.98 1.90
C TYR A 51 12.72 2.20 1.83
N GLU A 52 12.46 2.65 0.62
CA GLU A 52 11.52 3.72 0.31
C GLU A 52 10.07 3.33 0.67
N LEU A 53 9.20 4.33 0.81
CA LEU A 53 7.81 4.14 1.24
C LEU A 53 7.04 3.18 0.33
N ARG A 54 7.28 3.23 -0.97
CA ARG A 54 6.61 2.37 -1.98
C ARG A 54 6.93 0.88 -1.81
N LEU A 55 7.99 0.52 -1.09
CA LEU A 55 8.33 -0.85 -0.70
C LEU A 55 7.98 -1.14 0.76
N ALA A 56 8.09 -0.14 1.63
CA ALA A 56 7.84 -0.27 3.06
C ALA A 56 6.34 -0.41 3.37
N VAL A 57 5.50 0.46 2.82
CA VAL A 57 4.06 0.50 3.12
C VAL A 57 3.35 -0.81 2.76
N PRO A 58 3.54 -1.41 1.56
CA PRO A 58 2.95 -2.72 1.26
C PRO A 58 3.37 -3.82 2.26
N ALA A 59 4.62 -3.79 2.73
CA ALA A 59 5.09 -4.77 3.71
C ALA A 59 4.44 -4.58 5.09
N VAL A 60 4.22 -3.32 5.50
CA VAL A 60 3.50 -3.00 6.74
C VAL A 60 2.04 -3.43 6.62
N ASP A 61 1.36 -3.12 5.52
CA ASP A 61 -0.04 -3.52 5.28
C ASP A 61 -0.22 -5.03 5.43
N VAL A 62 0.65 -5.82 4.78
CA VAL A 62 0.62 -7.29 4.90
C VAL A 62 0.86 -7.74 6.33
N ALA A 63 1.76 -7.11 7.07
CA ALA A 63 2.00 -7.46 8.47
C ALA A 63 0.76 -7.20 9.34
N LEU A 64 0.08 -6.06 9.13
CA LEU A 64 -1.17 -5.74 9.81
C LEU A 64 -2.27 -6.75 9.47
N GLN A 65 -2.40 -7.16 8.21
CA GLN A 65 -3.33 -8.22 7.77
C GLN A 65 -3.03 -9.57 8.42
N CYS A 66 -1.77 -9.86 8.68
CA CYS A 66 -1.34 -11.07 9.39
C CYS A 66 -1.46 -10.98 10.92
N GLY A 67 -2.08 -9.91 11.44
CA GLY A 67 -2.36 -9.76 12.87
C GLY A 67 -1.23 -9.09 13.68
N VAL A 68 -0.17 -8.61 13.04
CA VAL A 68 0.81 -7.73 13.70
C VAL A 68 0.13 -6.38 13.95
N THR A 69 0.26 -5.85 15.13
CA THR A 69 -0.27 -4.54 15.47
C THR A 69 0.71 -3.43 15.12
N GLU A 70 0.21 -2.25 14.82
CA GLU A 70 1.02 -1.06 14.60
C GLU A 70 1.90 -0.78 15.83
N GLN A 71 1.36 -0.97 17.04
CA GLN A 71 2.08 -0.76 18.29
C GLN A 71 3.30 -1.69 18.42
N GLU A 72 3.18 -2.95 18.05
CA GLU A 72 4.33 -3.88 18.08
C GLU A 72 5.46 -3.43 17.16
N ILE A 73 5.13 -2.85 16.00
CA ILE A 73 6.14 -2.32 15.08
C ILE A 73 6.77 -1.04 15.66
N ARG A 74 5.96 -0.15 16.26
CA ARG A 74 6.45 1.07 16.94
C ARG A 74 7.37 0.74 18.10
N ASP A 75 6.99 -0.20 18.95
CA ASP A 75 7.82 -0.67 20.08
C ASP A 75 9.15 -1.27 19.58
N GLU A 76 9.11 -2.01 18.49
CA GLU A 76 10.31 -2.57 17.87
C GLU A 76 11.24 -1.46 17.34
N LEU A 77 10.68 -0.43 16.70
CA LEU A 77 11.44 0.74 16.24
C LEU A 77 12.05 1.52 17.42
N GLU A 78 11.31 1.67 18.52
CA GLU A 78 11.80 2.31 19.75
C GLU A 78 12.93 1.53 20.41
N ARG A 79 12.76 0.22 20.52
CA ARG A 79 13.77 -0.69 21.07
C ARG A 79 15.08 -0.64 20.29
N ARG A 80 15.04 -0.32 19.00
CA ARG A 80 16.25 -0.14 18.17
C ARG A 80 16.95 1.20 18.42
N GLY A 81 16.29 2.15 19.04
CA GLY A 81 16.81 3.47 19.34
C GLY A 81 16.91 4.38 18.11
N ALA A 82 17.82 5.35 18.17
CA ALA A 82 18.05 6.27 17.07
C ALA A 82 18.81 5.55 15.95
N VAL A 83 18.11 5.23 14.86
CA VAL A 83 18.67 4.62 13.65
C VAL A 83 18.35 5.48 12.43
N HIS A 84 19.27 5.50 11.46
CA HIS A 84 19.00 6.16 10.18
C HIS A 84 17.74 5.53 9.53
N GLY A 85 16.85 6.37 9.00
CA GLY A 85 15.58 5.92 8.39
C GLY A 85 14.41 5.73 9.37
N ARG A 86 14.58 6.01 10.69
CA ARG A 86 13.48 5.91 11.66
C ARG A 86 12.28 6.81 11.31
N HIS A 87 12.53 8.03 10.87
CA HIS A 87 11.47 8.94 10.47
C HIS A 87 10.68 8.39 9.29
N ARG A 88 11.37 7.86 8.26
CA ARG A 88 10.69 7.21 7.13
C ARG A 88 9.87 5.99 7.56
N ALA A 89 10.38 5.19 8.51
CA ALA A 89 9.61 4.07 9.07
C ALA A 89 8.34 4.53 9.78
N GLN A 90 8.40 5.69 10.44
CA GLN A 90 7.24 6.31 11.07
C GLN A 90 6.20 6.73 10.03
N VAL A 91 6.63 7.39 8.96
CA VAL A 91 5.75 7.76 7.82
C VAL A 91 5.14 6.51 7.17
N ALA A 92 5.92 5.43 7.02
CA ALA A 92 5.40 4.18 6.48
C ALA A 92 4.27 3.60 7.35
N LEU A 93 4.42 3.65 8.67
CA LEU A 93 3.38 3.23 9.62
C LEU A 93 2.14 4.13 9.55
N ASP A 94 2.35 5.45 9.50
CA ASP A 94 1.24 6.42 9.43
C ASP A 94 0.43 6.27 8.14
N LEU A 95 1.06 5.81 7.06
CA LEU A 95 0.41 5.53 5.78
C LEU A 95 -0.20 4.12 5.71
N ALA A 96 0.23 3.20 6.55
CA ALA A 96 -0.20 1.81 6.48
C ALA A 96 -1.69 1.63 6.79
N ASP A 97 -2.31 0.65 6.16
CA ASP A 97 -3.70 0.30 6.37
C ASP A 97 -3.95 -1.17 5.98
N ALA A 98 -4.47 -1.95 6.92
CA ALA A 98 -4.77 -3.37 6.72
C ALA A 98 -5.91 -3.60 5.70
N ALA A 99 -6.68 -2.57 5.36
CA ALA A 99 -7.76 -2.68 4.38
C ALA A 99 -7.27 -2.72 2.92
N SER A 100 -6.01 -2.41 2.64
CA SER A 100 -5.42 -2.57 1.29
C SER A 100 -5.51 -4.02 0.83
N GLU A 101 -6.08 -4.30 -0.33
CA GLU A 101 -6.25 -5.67 -0.83
C GLU A 101 -5.10 -6.13 -1.73
N SER A 102 -4.27 -5.21 -2.18
CA SER A 102 -3.11 -5.52 -3.03
C SER A 102 -1.92 -4.62 -2.75
N PRO A 103 -0.69 -5.10 -3.02
CA PRO A 103 0.50 -4.24 -2.98
C PRO A 103 0.40 -3.04 -3.93
N GLY A 104 -0.35 -3.17 -5.03
CA GLY A 104 -0.60 -2.07 -5.97
C GLY A 104 -1.40 -0.93 -5.34
N GLU A 105 -2.46 -1.23 -4.59
CA GLU A 105 -3.25 -0.25 -3.84
C GLU A 105 -2.40 0.44 -2.75
N SER A 106 -1.55 -0.32 -2.07
CA SER A 106 -0.60 0.25 -1.09
C SER A 106 0.34 1.25 -1.73
N VAL A 107 0.93 0.94 -2.89
CA VAL A 107 1.78 1.85 -3.66
C VAL A 107 0.99 3.04 -4.19
N ALA A 108 -0.23 2.83 -4.68
CA ALA A 108 -1.13 3.88 -5.14
C ALA A 108 -1.44 4.87 -4.01
N ARG A 109 -1.68 4.39 -2.78
CA ARG A 109 -1.89 5.22 -1.59
C ARG A 109 -0.66 6.06 -1.26
N VAL A 110 0.54 5.50 -1.37
CA VAL A 110 1.78 6.27 -1.23
C VAL A 110 1.87 7.36 -2.30
N ALA A 111 1.57 7.04 -3.56
CA ALA A 111 1.57 8.02 -4.64
C ALA A 111 0.56 9.16 -4.42
N LEU A 112 -0.64 8.85 -3.90
CA LEU A 112 -1.63 9.86 -3.50
C LEU A 112 -1.11 10.78 -2.40
N ASP A 113 -0.44 10.24 -1.38
CA ASP A 113 0.19 11.04 -0.33
C ASP A 113 1.33 11.92 -0.88
N GLU A 114 2.16 11.37 -1.76
CA GLU A 114 3.27 12.09 -2.42
C GLU A 114 2.80 13.31 -3.22
N VAL A 115 1.62 13.27 -3.83
CA VAL A 115 1.05 14.43 -4.54
C VAL A 115 0.22 15.33 -3.63
N GLY A 116 0.14 15.03 -2.34
CA GLY A 116 -0.57 15.81 -1.34
C GLY A 116 -2.09 15.72 -1.47
N ALA A 117 -2.62 14.60 -1.95
CA ALA A 117 -4.05 14.31 -1.93
C ALA A 117 -4.55 14.13 -0.48
N PRO A 118 -5.84 14.37 -0.21
CA PRO A 118 -6.46 14.01 1.07
C PRO A 118 -6.31 12.51 1.37
N ARG A 119 -6.40 12.14 2.65
CA ARG A 119 -6.36 10.71 3.03
C ARG A 119 -7.67 10.03 2.64
N PRO A 120 -7.64 8.94 1.87
CA PRO A 120 -8.84 8.19 1.51
C PRO A 120 -9.31 7.27 2.62
N VAL A 121 -10.60 6.94 2.60
CA VAL A 121 -11.15 5.73 3.19
C VAL A 121 -10.98 4.59 2.20
N LEU A 122 -10.40 3.45 2.65
CA LEU A 122 -10.17 2.31 1.78
C LEU A 122 -11.36 1.37 1.75
N GLN A 123 -11.54 0.70 0.62
CA GLN A 123 -12.48 -0.40 0.43
C GLN A 123 -13.93 -0.06 0.84
N GLN A 124 -14.34 1.19 0.57
CA GLN A 124 -15.69 1.66 0.88
C GLN A 124 -16.74 0.93 0.06
N VAL A 125 -17.76 0.42 0.76
CA VAL A 125 -18.91 -0.25 0.12
C VAL A 125 -20.00 0.77 -0.15
N PHE A 126 -20.49 0.80 -1.41
CA PHE A 126 -21.64 1.60 -1.83
C PHE A 126 -22.86 0.73 -2.05
N ARG A 127 -24.04 1.27 -1.69
CA ARG A 127 -25.35 0.64 -1.86
C ARG A 127 -26.37 1.70 -2.28
N ASP A 128 -27.37 1.30 -3.06
CA ASP A 128 -28.53 2.13 -3.40
C ASP A 128 -29.85 1.38 -3.10
N ALA A 129 -30.96 1.91 -3.56
CA ALA A 129 -32.29 1.28 -3.40
C ALA A 129 -32.38 -0.11 -4.08
N ALA A 130 -31.57 -0.38 -5.08
CA ALA A 130 -31.46 -1.68 -5.75
C ALA A 130 -30.46 -2.63 -5.05
N GLY A 131 -29.83 -2.22 -3.96
CA GLY A 131 -28.92 -3.02 -3.16
C GLY A 131 -27.45 -2.69 -3.38
N PHE A 132 -26.58 -3.70 -3.30
CA PHE A 132 -25.13 -3.54 -3.42
C PHE A 132 -24.73 -3.01 -4.81
N ILE A 133 -23.92 -1.95 -4.85
CA ILE A 133 -23.33 -1.39 -6.07
C ILE A 133 -21.94 -1.95 -6.29
N GLY A 134 -21.10 -1.81 -5.27
CA GLY A 134 -19.70 -2.21 -5.35
C GLY A 134 -18.90 -1.78 -4.14
N ARG A 135 -17.66 -2.23 -4.10
CA ARG A 135 -16.63 -1.77 -3.19
C ARG A 135 -15.58 -1.05 -4.03
N VAL A 136 -15.09 0.08 -3.54
CA VAL A 136 -14.14 0.95 -4.24
C VAL A 136 -12.83 1.05 -3.46
N ASP A 137 -11.70 1.16 -4.17
CA ASP A 137 -10.39 1.14 -3.53
C ASP A 137 -10.16 2.35 -2.64
N PHE A 138 -10.50 3.55 -3.13
CA PHE A 138 -10.28 4.82 -2.44
C PHE A 138 -11.53 5.68 -2.48
N TRP A 139 -12.02 6.06 -1.31
CA TRP A 139 -13.15 6.96 -1.12
C TRP A 139 -12.71 8.23 -0.40
N PHE A 140 -13.08 9.40 -0.91
CA PHE A 140 -12.80 10.71 -0.32
C PHE A 140 -14.12 11.40 0.09
N PRO A 141 -14.62 11.13 1.30
CA PRO A 141 -15.98 11.55 1.71
C PRO A 141 -16.21 13.05 1.65
N GLU A 142 -15.22 13.86 2.07
CA GLU A 142 -15.34 15.32 2.07
C GLU A 142 -15.47 15.91 0.66
N HIS A 143 -14.93 15.22 -0.35
CA HIS A 143 -14.97 15.63 -1.75
C HIS A 143 -16.04 14.92 -2.56
N GLY A 144 -16.59 13.82 -2.05
CA GLY A 144 -17.51 12.96 -2.80
C GLY A 144 -16.83 12.24 -3.96
N VAL A 145 -15.56 11.91 -3.85
CA VAL A 145 -14.79 11.33 -4.97
C VAL A 145 -14.42 9.89 -4.70
N VAL A 146 -14.65 9.06 -5.70
CA VAL A 146 -14.19 7.67 -5.79
C VAL A 146 -12.98 7.61 -6.72
N LEU A 147 -11.92 6.92 -6.29
CA LEU A 147 -10.83 6.52 -7.16
C LEU A 147 -10.62 5.01 -7.09
N GLU A 148 -10.33 4.41 -8.23
CA GLU A 148 -9.96 3.01 -8.36
C GLU A 148 -8.56 2.89 -8.95
N PHE A 149 -7.78 1.94 -8.45
CA PHE A 149 -6.45 1.64 -8.94
C PHE A 149 -6.48 0.46 -9.90
N ASP A 150 -6.23 0.70 -11.18
CA ASP A 150 -6.08 -0.37 -12.15
C ASP A 150 -4.65 -0.89 -12.15
N GLY A 151 -4.38 -1.84 -11.27
CA GLY A 151 -3.09 -2.52 -11.17
C GLY A 151 -2.82 -3.51 -12.31
N ARG A 152 -3.79 -3.74 -13.18
CA ARG A 152 -3.68 -4.71 -14.26
C ARG A 152 -2.90 -4.12 -15.42
N SER A 153 -1.65 -4.53 -15.57
CA SER A 153 -0.98 -4.51 -16.86
C SER A 153 -1.79 -5.38 -17.82
N LYS A 154 -2.15 -4.91 -18.96
CA LYS A 154 -2.97 -5.42 -20.09
C LYS A 154 -3.14 -6.95 -20.30
N TYR A 155 -2.97 -7.77 -19.28
CA TYR A 155 -3.18 -9.21 -19.33
C TYR A 155 -4.61 -9.54 -18.91
N VAL A 156 -5.38 -10.01 -19.86
CA VAL A 156 -6.72 -10.57 -19.66
C VAL A 156 -6.63 -11.71 -18.65
N ASP A 157 -7.29 -11.53 -17.50
CA ASP A 157 -7.28 -12.49 -16.40
C ASP A 157 -7.85 -13.85 -16.85
N PRO A 158 -7.06 -14.95 -16.81
CA PRO A 158 -7.55 -16.28 -17.17
C PRO A 158 -8.73 -16.76 -16.32
N VAL A 159 -8.89 -16.22 -15.10
CA VAL A 159 -9.96 -16.61 -14.16
C VAL A 159 -11.34 -16.17 -14.67
N LEU A 160 -11.43 -15.07 -15.39
CA LEU A 160 -12.70 -14.61 -15.98
C LEU A 160 -13.22 -15.56 -17.08
N ARG A 161 -12.34 -16.32 -17.76
CA ARG A 161 -12.70 -17.32 -18.75
C ARG A 161 -13.30 -18.59 -18.13
N ALA A 162 -12.96 -18.91 -16.89
CA ALA A 162 -13.42 -20.14 -16.22
C ALA A 162 -14.89 -20.08 -15.78
N ALA A 163 -15.48 -18.88 -15.69
CA ALA A 163 -16.85 -18.67 -15.20
C ALA A 163 -17.93 -18.69 -16.30
N GLY A 164 -17.59 -19.01 -17.55
CA GLY A 164 -18.57 -19.07 -18.68
C GLY A 164 -19.19 -17.73 -19.07
N ARG A 165 -18.67 -16.59 -18.54
CA ARG A 165 -19.14 -15.23 -18.87
C ARG A 165 -18.35 -14.68 -20.05
N SER A 166 -19.03 -14.05 -21.00
CA SER A 166 -18.32 -13.39 -22.10
C SER A 166 -17.60 -12.12 -21.60
N ALA A 167 -16.49 -11.76 -22.26
CA ALA A 167 -15.81 -10.48 -21.97
C ALA A 167 -16.75 -9.28 -22.15
N ALA A 168 -17.71 -9.38 -23.06
CA ALA A 168 -18.73 -8.35 -23.28
C ALA A 168 -19.67 -8.19 -22.07
N ASP A 169 -20.10 -9.28 -21.45
CA ASP A 169 -20.98 -9.23 -20.27
C ASP A 169 -20.26 -8.56 -19.08
N VAL A 170 -18.98 -8.86 -18.90
CA VAL A 170 -18.17 -8.25 -17.85
C VAL A 170 -18.04 -6.73 -18.05
N VAL A 171 -17.79 -6.29 -19.27
CA VAL A 171 -17.71 -4.86 -19.60
C VAL A 171 -19.06 -4.15 -19.38
N VAL A 172 -20.16 -4.79 -19.76
CA VAL A 172 -21.51 -4.23 -19.56
C VAL A 172 -21.85 -4.11 -18.08
N ASP A 173 -21.52 -5.13 -17.27
CA ASP A 173 -21.79 -5.10 -15.83
C ASP A 173 -20.92 -4.05 -15.12
N GLU A 174 -19.66 -3.93 -15.51
CA GLU A 174 -18.77 -2.90 -14.95
C GLU A 174 -19.26 -1.49 -15.29
N LYS A 175 -19.71 -1.27 -16.53
CA LYS A 175 -20.31 0.01 -16.92
C LYS A 175 -21.58 0.32 -16.12
N ARG A 176 -22.44 -0.67 -15.91
CA ARG A 176 -23.65 -0.50 -15.08
C ARG A 176 -23.29 -0.18 -13.62
N ARG A 177 -22.26 -0.82 -13.09
CA ARG A 177 -21.74 -0.54 -11.74
C ARG A 177 -21.25 0.90 -11.64
N GLU A 178 -20.43 1.34 -12.60
CA GLU A 178 -19.92 2.72 -12.64
C GLU A 178 -21.05 3.73 -12.78
N ASP A 179 -22.05 3.49 -13.65
CA ASP A 179 -23.21 4.35 -13.82
C ASP A 179 -24.04 4.47 -12.54
N ARG A 180 -24.16 3.40 -11.74
CA ARG A 180 -24.83 3.44 -10.45
C ARG A 180 -24.02 4.22 -9.41
N LEU A 181 -22.70 4.04 -9.36
CA LEU A 181 -21.82 4.84 -8.51
C LEU A 181 -21.94 6.33 -8.81
N ARG A 182 -21.90 6.72 -10.10
CA ARG A 182 -22.04 8.13 -10.53
C ARG A 182 -23.39 8.76 -10.19
N ARG A 183 -24.44 7.94 -10.03
CA ARG A 183 -25.78 8.41 -9.62
C ARG A 183 -25.96 8.41 -8.11
N HIS A 184 -25.02 7.85 -7.35
CA HIS A 184 -25.12 7.82 -5.89
C HIS A 184 -25.02 9.25 -5.32
N PRO A 185 -25.91 9.66 -4.38
CA PRO A 185 -26.03 11.05 -3.95
C PRO A 185 -24.75 11.60 -3.28
N GLU A 186 -23.93 10.74 -2.71
CA GLU A 186 -22.65 11.14 -2.08
C GLU A 186 -21.51 11.24 -3.11
N VAL A 187 -21.64 10.68 -4.32
CA VAL A 187 -20.58 10.61 -5.31
C VAL A 187 -20.68 11.77 -6.30
N ARG A 188 -19.65 12.60 -6.35
CA ARG A 188 -19.53 13.74 -7.25
C ARG A 188 -18.54 13.48 -8.38
N GLY A 189 -17.56 12.62 -8.15
CA GLY A 189 -16.54 12.26 -9.13
C GLY A 189 -16.13 10.79 -9.01
N VAL A 190 -15.88 10.16 -10.15
CA VAL A 190 -15.33 8.79 -10.23
C VAL A 190 -14.16 8.83 -11.20
N GLY A 191 -13.00 8.40 -10.74
CA GLY A 191 -11.77 8.33 -11.52
C GLY A 191 -11.07 7.00 -11.39
N ARG A 192 -10.15 6.76 -12.33
CA ARG A 192 -9.26 5.60 -12.32
C ARG A 192 -7.86 6.05 -12.67
N PHE A 193 -6.88 5.38 -12.10
CA PHE A 193 -5.48 5.55 -12.46
C PHE A 193 -4.75 4.22 -12.32
N GLY A 194 -3.62 4.10 -13.01
CA GLY A 194 -2.82 2.88 -12.98
C GLY A 194 -1.37 3.16 -12.61
N TRP A 195 -0.51 2.20 -12.94
CA TRP A 195 0.92 2.29 -12.66
C TRP A 195 1.61 3.47 -13.36
N ALA A 196 1.13 3.87 -14.55
CA ALA A 196 1.70 5.00 -15.28
C ALA A 196 1.54 6.28 -14.49
N GLU A 197 0.32 6.60 -14.07
CA GLU A 197 0.00 7.80 -13.30
C GLU A 197 0.58 7.72 -11.89
N ALA A 198 0.54 6.55 -11.24
CA ALA A 198 1.12 6.36 -9.92
C ALA A 198 2.64 6.63 -9.89
N ASN A 199 3.33 6.46 -11.02
CA ASN A 199 4.77 6.74 -11.16
C ASN A 199 5.08 8.12 -11.76
N ASP A 200 4.07 8.91 -12.08
CA ASP A 200 4.19 10.28 -12.61
C ASP A 200 3.31 11.23 -11.79
N ALA A 201 3.94 12.03 -10.96
CA ALA A 201 3.24 12.95 -10.06
C ALA A 201 2.39 13.99 -10.81
N GLU A 202 2.79 14.42 -12.00
CA GLU A 202 2.05 15.40 -12.80
C GLU A 202 0.82 14.73 -13.44
N ALA A 203 1.00 13.56 -14.03
CA ALA A 203 -0.09 12.75 -14.56
C ALA A 203 -1.12 12.40 -13.48
N LEU A 204 -0.67 12.00 -12.29
CA LEU A 204 -1.56 11.70 -11.17
C LEU A 204 -2.33 12.95 -10.73
N ARG A 205 -1.67 14.11 -10.57
CA ARG A 205 -2.38 15.37 -10.25
C ARG A 205 -3.44 15.73 -11.29
N ALA A 206 -3.15 15.54 -12.57
CA ALA A 206 -4.12 15.80 -13.63
C ALA A 206 -5.37 14.91 -13.48
N VAL A 207 -5.21 13.63 -13.18
CA VAL A 207 -6.33 12.71 -12.89
C VAL A 207 -7.13 13.20 -11.68
N LEU A 208 -6.46 13.56 -10.58
CA LEU A 208 -7.11 13.99 -9.34
C LEU A 208 -7.92 15.27 -9.55
N HIS A 209 -7.34 16.27 -10.23
CA HIS A 209 -8.02 17.53 -10.54
C HIS A 209 -9.23 17.32 -11.45
N ALA A 210 -9.14 16.41 -12.42
CA ALA A 210 -10.25 16.11 -13.33
C ALA A 210 -11.49 15.57 -12.61
N VAL A 211 -11.32 14.94 -11.43
CA VAL A 211 -12.41 14.44 -10.60
C VAL A 211 -12.76 15.34 -9.40
N GLY A 212 -12.09 16.49 -9.28
CA GLY A 212 -12.36 17.47 -8.23
C GLY A 212 -11.62 17.22 -6.91
N LEU A 213 -10.56 16.43 -6.91
CA LEU A 213 -9.70 16.28 -5.73
C LEU A 213 -8.60 17.34 -5.70
N PRO A 214 -8.43 18.04 -4.58
CA PRO A 214 -7.31 18.95 -4.42
C PRO A 214 -6.00 18.19 -4.22
N THR A 215 -4.91 18.79 -4.67
CA THR A 215 -3.56 18.35 -4.35
C THR A 215 -2.77 19.52 -3.74
N SER A 216 -1.80 19.20 -2.91
CA SER A 216 -0.90 20.21 -2.35
C SER A 216 0.54 19.87 -2.71
N ILE A 217 1.36 20.89 -2.86
CA ILE A 217 2.81 20.70 -2.91
C ILE A 217 3.25 20.46 -1.47
N ARG A 218 3.25 19.21 -1.02
CA ARG A 218 3.97 18.89 0.21
C ARG A 218 5.46 19.06 -0.07
N ALA A 219 6.10 19.98 0.64
CA ALA A 219 7.54 20.01 0.62
C ALA A 219 8.03 18.63 1.13
N PHE A 220 8.68 17.86 0.26
CA PHE A 220 9.25 16.56 0.58
C PHE A 220 10.40 16.71 1.58
N HIS A 221 10.12 17.09 2.82
CA HIS A 221 11.11 17.10 3.89
C HIS A 221 11.44 15.71 4.45
N HIS A 222 10.82 14.65 3.90
CA HIS A 222 10.88 13.31 4.49
C HIS A 222 11.77 12.31 3.73
N LEU A 223 12.42 12.72 2.65
CA LEU A 223 13.17 11.80 1.77
C LEU A 223 14.69 12.04 1.72
N ARG A 224 15.27 12.73 2.73
CA ARG A 224 16.74 12.80 2.85
C ARG A 224 17.22 12.10 4.09
#